data_7e2571a691ceca2a770e0541c1dfe430
#
_entry.id   7e2571a691ceca2a770e0541c1dfe430
#
_cell.length_a   1.000
_cell.length_b   1.000
_cell.length_c   1.000
_cell.angle_alpha   90.00
_cell.angle_beta   90.00
_cell.angle_gamma   90.00
#
_symmetry.space_group_name_H-M   'P 1'
#
loop_
_entity.id
_entity.type
_entity.pdbx_description
1 polymer ?
#
loop_
_entity_poly.entity_id
_entity_poly.type
_entity_poly.pdbx_seq_one_letter_code
_entity_poly.pdbx_strand_id
1 'polypeptide(L)'
;MEDSARLIVQYLHVLAGIMWIGAGFYTIFVQTPALMAAPPPARGAILATLAPRQVFYLLRLGEFTILTGFLRVLVSGRSREMSELGSRWSVSLAMGIVLTVALLGLGHAVLKPGVTRLLSLGPKAAQGDQAAAGEAAGIVARFKTLGYVQVALGLVIVGTMVVARLA
;
A
#
# COMPACT_ATOMS: atom_id res chain seq x y z
N MET A 1 -19.17 12.31 24.66
CA MET A 1 -17.72 12.21 24.44
C MET A 1 -17.32 10.92 23.71
N GLU A 2 -17.86 9.75 24.08
CA GLU A 2 -17.53 8.48 23.40
C GLU A 2 -17.91 8.47 21.92
N ASP A 3 -19.07 8.99 21.54
CA ASP A 3 -19.51 9.03 20.15
C ASP A 3 -18.63 9.93 19.27
N SER A 4 -18.16 11.06 19.81
CA SER A 4 -17.25 11.94 19.09
C SER A 4 -15.89 11.26 18.84
N ALA A 5 -15.35 10.52 19.81
CA ALA A 5 -14.11 9.77 19.64
C ALA A 5 -14.25 8.65 18.58
N ARG A 6 -15.38 7.93 18.60
CA ARG A 6 -15.70 6.91 17.59
C ARG A 6 -15.76 7.49 16.18
N LEU A 7 -16.43 8.64 16.03
CA LEU A 7 -16.52 9.32 14.73
C LEU A 7 -15.17 9.79 14.22
N ILE A 8 -14.34 10.41 15.07
CA ILE A 8 -13.00 10.87 14.71
C ILE A 8 -12.13 9.69 14.27
N VAL A 9 -12.07 8.63 15.06
CA VAL A 9 -11.25 7.44 14.72
C VAL A 9 -11.74 6.79 13.43
N GLN A 10 -13.06 6.67 13.25
CA GLN A 10 -13.66 6.16 12.01
C GLN A 10 -13.26 7.01 10.81
N TYR A 11 -13.36 8.34 10.92
CA TYR A 11 -13.00 9.26 9.85
C TYR A 11 -11.52 9.15 9.48
N LEU A 12 -10.63 9.14 10.47
CA LEU A 12 -9.18 9.00 10.25
C LEU A 12 -8.84 7.67 9.57
N HIS A 13 -9.46 6.56 10.01
CA HIS A 13 -9.24 5.25 9.40
C HIS A 13 -9.69 5.20 7.94
N VAL A 14 -10.89 5.69 7.64
CA VAL A 14 -11.43 5.72 6.27
C VAL A 14 -10.58 6.62 5.38
N LEU A 15 -10.24 7.83 5.87
CA LEU A 15 -9.41 8.76 5.11
C LEU A 15 -8.03 8.18 4.80
N ALA A 16 -7.36 7.60 5.79
CA ALA A 16 -6.06 6.96 5.60
C ALA A 16 -6.13 5.80 4.59
N GLY A 17 -7.16 4.96 4.69
CA GLY A 17 -7.40 3.86 3.76
C GLY A 17 -7.64 4.33 2.33
N ILE A 18 -8.46 5.36 2.13
CA ILE A 18 -8.70 5.97 0.82
C ILE A 18 -7.40 6.52 0.23
N MET A 19 -6.61 7.24 1.02
CA MET A 19 -5.34 7.80 0.57
C MET A 19 -4.33 6.71 0.23
N TRP A 20 -4.24 5.67 1.05
CA TRP A 20 -3.30 4.56 0.82
C TRP A 20 -3.61 3.74 -0.42
N ILE A 21 -4.86 3.29 -0.55
CA ILE A 21 -5.33 2.49 -1.69
C ILE A 21 -5.37 3.34 -2.95
N GLY A 22 -5.88 4.57 -2.86
CA GLY A 22 -5.93 5.52 -3.97
C GLY A 22 -4.55 5.89 -4.53
N ALA A 23 -3.55 6.05 -3.67
CA ALA A 23 -2.17 6.26 -4.10
C ALA A 23 -1.61 5.05 -4.87
N GLY A 24 -1.98 3.82 -4.49
CA GLY A 24 -1.64 2.61 -5.26
C GLY A 24 -2.27 2.61 -6.66
N PHE A 25 -3.55 2.93 -6.76
CA PHE A 25 -4.23 3.09 -8.05
C PHE A 25 -3.57 4.16 -8.93
N TYR A 26 -3.35 5.34 -8.38
CA TYR A 26 -2.68 6.42 -9.09
C TYR A 26 -1.30 5.99 -9.62
N THR A 27 -0.54 5.31 -8.78
CA THR A 27 0.80 4.83 -9.16
C THR A 27 0.75 3.90 -10.37
N ILE A 28 -0.17 2.93 -10.39
CA ILE A 28 -0.23 1.90 -11.43
C ILE A 28 -0.87 2.43 -12.72
N PHE A 29 -1.96 3.18 -12.62
CA PHE A 29 -2.75 3.56 -13.81
C PHE A 29 -2.37 4.92 -14.39
N VAL A 30 -1.71 5.78 -13.62
CA VAL A 30 -1.35 7.12 -14.08
C VAL A 30 0.16 7.34 -14.07
N GLN A 31 0.78 7.22 -12.92
CA GLN A 31 2.19 7.57 -12.75
C GLN A 31 3.13 6.63 -13.52
N THR A 32 2.95 5.33 -13.41
CA THR A 32 3.82 4.35 -14.08
C THR A 32 3.75 4.46 -15.61
N PRO A 33 2.57 4.54 -16.26
CA PRO A 33 2.50 4.77 -17.69
C PRO A 33 3.14 6.09 -18.13
N ALA A 34 2.88 7.18 -17.41
CA ALA A 34 3.47 8.49 -17.70
C ALA A 34 5.01 8.47 -17.60
N LEU A 35 5.55 7.81 -16.56
CA LEU A 35 6.99 7.61 -16.40
C LEU A 35 7.60 6.77 -17.51
N MET A 36 6.91 5.71 -17.93
CA MET A 36 7.40 4.86 -19.04
C MET A 36 7.40 5.58 -20.39
N ALA A 37 6.51 6.54 -20.59
CA ALA A 37 6.48 7.39 -21.77
C ALA A 37 7.56 8.48 -21.78
N ALA A 38 8.15 8.82 -20.64
CA ALA A 38 9.19 9.85 -20.53
C ALA A 38 10.53 9.35 -21.15
N PRO A 39 11.35 10.26 -21.70
CA PRO A 39 12.71 9.93 -22.17
C PRO A 39 13.56 9.30 -21.05
N PRO A 40 14.43 8.31 -21.36
CA PRO A 40 15.18 7.58 -20.34
C PRO A 40 15.96 8.44 -19.33
N PRO A 41 16.65 9.53 -19.73
CA PRO A 41 17.36 10.40 -18.77
C PRO A 41 16.40 11.09 -17.78
N ALA A 42 15.27 11.61 -18.29
CA ALA A 42 14.26 12.27 -17.45
C ALA A 42 13.61 11.27 -16.49
N ARG A 43 13.31 10.05 -16.96
CA ARG A 43 12.77 8.96 -16.15
C ARG A 43 13.66 8.63 -14.97
N GLY A 44 14.96 8.48 -15.17
CA GLY A 44 15.94 8.19 -14.12
C GLY A 44 15.96 9.30 -13.06
N ALA A 45 16.02 10.57 -13.48
CA ALA A 45 16.02 11.71 -12.57
C ALA A 45 14.73 11.82 -11.73
N ILE A 46 13.58 11.60 -12.37
CA ILE A 46 12.28 11.61 -11.66
C ILE A 46 12.21 10.46 -10.65
N LEU A 47 12.58 9.24 -11.06
CA LEU A 47 12.55 8.08 -10.16
C LEU A 47 13.46 8.25 -8.97
N ALA A 48 14.67 8.79 -9.16
CA ALA A 48 15.60 9.02 -8.07
C ALA A 48 15.03 9.94 -6.98
N THR A 49 14.19 10.90 -7.35
CA THR A 49 13.59 11.86 -6.43
C THR A 49 12.24 11.38 -5.87
N LEU A 50 11.42 10.77 -6.72
CA LEU A 50 10.03 10.42 -6.40
C LEU A 50 9.93 9.10 -5.64
N ALA A 51 10.66 8.06 -6.06
CA ALA A 51 10.48 6.72 -5.53
C ALA A 51 10.73 6.61 -4.00
N PRO A 52 11.79 7.21 -3.41
CA PRO A 52 11.99 7.16 -1.97
C PRO A 52 10.87 7.82 -1.18
N ARG A 53 10.40 9.00 -1.65
CA ARG A 53 9.31 9.75 -1.01
C ARG A 53 7.99 8.99 -1.10
N GLN A 54 7.70 8.41 -2.24
CA GLN A 54 6.49 7.63 -2.48
C GLN A 54 6.44 6.38 -1.61
N VAL A 55 7.55 5.62 -1.53
CA VAL A 55 7.61 4.43 -0.66
C VAL A 55 7.43 4.82 0.79
N PHE A 56 8.11 5.87 1.25
CA PHE A 56 7.93 6.38 2.61
C PHE A 56 6.47 6.73 2.90
N TYR A 57 5.85 7.52 2.01
CA TYR A 57 4.44 7.93 2.13
C TYR A 57 3.49 6.75 2.18
N LEU A 58 3.62 5.80 1.25
CA LEU A 58 2.76 4.61 1.19
C LEU A 58 2.87 3.73 2.44
N LEU A 59 4.10 3.52 2.93
CA LEU A 59 4.32 2.71 4.14
C LEU A 59 3.73 3.40 5.37
N ARG A 60 3.93 4.71 5.54
CA ARG A 60 3.37 5.46 6.67
C ARG A 60 1.85 5.52 6.66
N LEU A 61 1.25 5.68 5.47
CA LEU A 61 -0.22 5.60 5.34
C LEU A 61 -0.76 4.20 5.68
N GLY A 62 -0.09 3.14 5.23
CA GLY A 62 -0.46 1.77 5.57
C GLY A 62 -0.39 1.51 7.08
N GLU A 63 0.72 1.90 7.72
CA GLU A 63 0.90 1.80 9.17
C GLU A 63 -0.17 2.59 9.92
N PHE A 64 -0.45 3.83 9.49
CA PHE A 64 -1.48 4.67 10.09
C PHE A 64 -2.90 4.09 9.89
N THR A 65 -3.16 3.49 8.72
CA THR A 65 -4.43 2.80 8.45
C THR A 65 -4.63 1.62 9.41
N ILE A 66 -3.59 0.79 9.63
CA ILE A 66 -3.66 -0.33 10.59
C ILE A 66 -3.87 0.18 12.01
N LEU A 67 -3.11 1.18 12.44
CA LEU A 67 -3.22 1.76 13.77
C LEU A 67 -4.63 2.29 14.04
N THR A 68 -5.15 3.11 13.13
CA THR A 68 -6.50 3.68 13.27
C THR A 68 -7.59 2.62 13.16
N GLY A 69 -7.38 1.57 12.35
CA GLY A 69 -8.27 0.41 12.28
C GLY A 69 -8.34 -0.35 13.60
N PHE A 70 -7.19 -0.59 14.23
CA PHE A 70 -7.11 -1.20 15.55
C PHE A 70 -7.82 -0.35 16.64
N LEU A 71 -7.51 0.96 16.67
CA LEU A 71 -8.18 1.89 17.57
C LEU A 71 -9.71 1.89 17.36
N ARG A 72 -10.15 1.81 16.10
CA ARG A 72 -11.58 1.73 15.78
C ARG A 72 -12.25 0.50 16.39
N VAL A 73 -11.61 -0.67 16.34
CA VAL A 73 -12.14 -1.88 16.98
C VAL A 73 -12.25 -1.68 18.49
N LEU A 74 -11.24 -1.10 19.13
CA LEU A 74 -11.24 -0.84 20.59
C LEU A 74 -12.38 0.10 21.00
N VAL A 75 -12.56 1.22 20.28
CA VAL A 75 -13.59 2.22 20.63
C VAL A 75 -14.99 1.82 20.17
N SER A 76 -15.14 0.79 19.32
CA SER A 76 -16.45 0.35 18.81
C SER A 76 -17.33 -0.32 19.86
N GLY A 77 -16.75 -0.82 20.93
CA GLY A 77 -17.42 -1.67 21.92
C GLY A 77 -17.69 -3.11 21.44
N ARG A 78 -17.39 -3.41 20.16
CA ARG A 78 -17.58 -4.74 19.53
C ARG A 78 -16.37 -5.67 19.67
N SER A 79 -15.42 -5.34 20.55
CA SER A 79 -14.22 -6.17 20.77
C SER A 79 -14.56 -7.59 21.26
N ARG A 80 -15.66 -7.77 21.98
CA ARG A 80 -16.17 -9.09 22.41
C ARG A 80 -16.68 -9.92 21.25
N GLU A 81 -17.26 -9.30 20.21
CA GLU A 81 -17.76 -9.99 19.03
C GLU A 81 -16.62 -10.57 18.17
N MET A 82 -15.38 -10.11 18.34
CA MET A 82 -14.21 -10.70 17.68
C MET A 82 -13.93 -12.13 18.16
N SER A 83 -14.36 -12.51 19.37
CA SER A 83 -14.26 -13.88 19.89
C SER A 83 -15.32 -14.80 19.30
N GLU A 84 -16.39 -14.27 18.73
CA GLU A 84 -17.41 -15.04 18.02
C GLU A 84 -16.95 -15.33 16.59
N LEU A 85 -15.99 -16.24 16.47
CA LEU A 85 -15.47 -16.70 15.19
C LEU A 85 -16.60 -17.35 14.39
N GLY A 86 -17.03 -16.73 13.30
CA GLY A 86 -18.08 -17.26 12.42
C GLY A 86 -19.16 -16.25 12.02
N SER A 87 -19.29 -15.12 12.72
CA SER A 87 -20.16 -14.06 12.26
C SER A 87 -19.62 -13.43 10.97
N ARG A 88 -20.51 -12.95 10.10
CA ARG A 88 -20.10 -12.23 8.86
C ARG A 88 -19.18 -11.06 9.18
N TRP A 89 -19.45 -10.36 10.27
CA TRP A 89 -18.63 -9.25 10.73
C TRP A 89 -17.22 -9.67 11.09
N SER A 90 -17.07 -10.66 11.98
CA SER A 90 -15.76 -11.12 12.46
C SER A 90 -14.89 -11.70 11.35
N VAL A 91 -15.47 -12.52 10.47
CA VAL A 91 -14.76 -13.10 9.31
C VAL A 91 -14.32 -12.02 8.33
N SER A 92 -15.20 -11.08 7.98
CA SER A 92 -14.85 -10.00 7.05
C SER A 92 -13.79 -9.06 7.64
N LEU A 93 -13.88 -8.73 8.92
CA LEU A 93 -12.89 -7.92 9.61
C LEU A 93 -11.53 -8.63 9.68
N ALA A 94 -11.50 -9.90 10.08
CA ALA A 94 -10.28 -10.69 10.16
C ALA A 94 -9.59 -10.80 8.78
N MET A 95 -10.35 -11.09 7.73
CA MET A 95 -9.83 -11.15 6.36
C MET A 95 -9.26 -9.80 5.93
N GLY A 96 -9.97 -8.69 6.19
CA GLY A 96 -9.46 -7.35 5.89
C GLY A 96 -8.17 -7.03 6.64
N ILE A 97 -8.07 -7.38 7.92
CA ILE A 97 -6.85 -7.19 8.73
C ILE A 97 -5.69 -8.00 8.15
N VAL A 98 -5.88 -9.30 7.89
CA VAL A 98 -4.84 -10.18 7.37
C VAL A 98 -4.31 -9.67 6.03
N LEU A 99 -5.21 -9.31 5.11
CA LEU A 99 -4.82 -8.78 3.79
C LEU A 99 -4.08 -7.45 3.90
N THR A 100 -4.52 -6.57 4.80
CA THR A 100 -3.87 -5.27 5.02
C THR A 100 -2.47 -5.43 5.59
N VAL A 101 -2.29 -6.30 6.58
CA VAL A 101 -0.97 -6.62 7.16
C VAL A 101 -0.05 -7.28 6.13
N ALA A 102 -0.58 -8.22 5.34
CA ALA A 102 0.18 -8.86 4.27
C ALA A 102 0.64 -7.84 3.21
N LEU A 103 -0.25 -6.92 2.81
CA LEU A 103 0.07 -5.88 1.84
C LEU A 103 1.13 -4.91 2.36
N LEU A 104 1.03 -4.49 3.63
CA LEU A 104 2.05 -3.65 4.26
C LEU A 104 3.38 -4.41 4.42
N GLY A 105 3.34 -5.69 4.78
CA GLY A 105 4.51 -6.57 4.85
C GLY A 105 5.24 -6.68 3.51
N LEU A 106 4.51 -6.84 2.40
CA LEU A 106 5.08 -6.81 1.05
C LEU A 106 5.75 -5.46 0.75
N GLY A 107 5.17 -4.36 1.18
CA GLY A 107 5.76 -3.03 1.06
C GLY A 107 7.12 -2.92 1.75
N HIS A 108 7.22 -3.40 2.98
CA HIS A 108 8.47 -3.39 3.75
C HIS A 108 9.50 -4.40 3.24
N ALA A 109 9.08 -5.63 2.93
CA ALA A 109 9.97 -6.73 2.58
C ALA A 109 10.46 -6.67 1.12
N VAL A 110 9.67 -6.11 0.21
CA VAL A 110 9.96 -6.16 -1.23
C VAL A 110 10.09 -4.76 -1.84
N LEU A 111 9.11 -3.88 -1.62
CA LEU A 111 9.09 -2.59 -2.29
C LEU A 111 10.21 -1.68 -1.78
N LYS A 112 10.36 -1.52 -0.46
CA LYS A 112 11.38 -0.66 0.15
C LYS A 112 12.81 -1.07 -0.25
N PRO A 113 13.27 -2.32 -0.04
CA PRO A 113 14.61 -2.73 -0.44
C PRO A 113 14.81 -2.71 -1.96
N GLY A 114 13.78 -3.05 -2.73
CA GLY A 114 13.82 -3.01 -4.19
C GLY A 114 14.04 -1.59 -4.73
N VAL A 115 13.38 -0.57 -4.15
CA VAL A 115 13.63 0.83 -4.51
C VAL A 115 15.06 1.25 -4.15
N THR A 116 15.55 0.90 -2.95
CA THR A 116 16.93 1.18 -2.56
C THR A 116 17.94 0.55 -3.55
N ARG A 117 17.70 -0.70 -3.94
CA ARG A 117 18.54 -1.39 -4.91
C ARG A 117 18.48 -0.73 -6.29
N LEU A 118 17.29 -0.40 -6.77
CA LEU A 118 17.08 0.29 -8.05
C LEU A 118 17.86 1.61 -8.12
N LEU A 119 17.83 2.39 -7.04
CA LEU A 119 18.56 3.66 -6.96
C LEU A 119 20.08 3.46 -6.98
N SER A 120 20.60 2.39 -6.41
CA SER A 120 22.04 2.06 -6.46
C SER A 120 22.52 1.57 -7.84
N LEU A 121 21.60 0.98 -8.62
CA LEU A 121 21.89 0.48 -9.96
C LEU A 121 21.82 1.58 -11.04
N GLY A 122 20.99 2.60 -10.83
CA GLY A 122 20.75 3.66 -11.82
C GLY A 122 22.02 4.31 -12.36
N PRO A 123 22.96 4.82 -11.51
CA PRO A 123 24.20 5.41 -11.99
C PRO A 123 25.09 4.45 -12.78
N LYS A 124 25.17 3.18 -12.39
CA LYS A 124 25.96 2.14 -13.06
C LYS A 124 25.39 1.83 -14.45
N ALA A 125 24.06 1.64 -14.53
CA ALA A 125 23.37 1.44 -15.79
C ALA A 125 23.54 2.62 -16.75
N ALA A 126 23.54 3.86 -16.23
CA ALA A 126 23.78 5.06 -17.02
C ALA A 126 25.23 5.15 -17.56
N GLN A 127 26.20 4.51 -16.90
CA GLN A 127 27.59 4.38 -17.35
C GLN A 127 27.82 3.21 -18.32
N GLY A 128 26.74 2.50 -18.74
CA GLY A 128 26.84 1.40 -19.69
C GLY A 128 27.00 0.00 -19.09
N ASP A 129 26.89 -0.15 -17.77
CA ASP A 129 26.91 -1.47 -17.13
C ASP A 129 25.63 -2.24 -17.47
N GLN A 130 25.78 -3.21 -18.40
CA GLN A 130 24.68 -4.05 -18.89
C GLN A 130 24.08 -4.96 -17.81
N ALA A 131 24.90 -5.42 -16.86
CA ALA A 131 24.42 -6.26 -15.76
C ALA A 131 23.53 -5.43 -14.81
N ALA A 132 23.96 -4.22 -14.47
CA ALA A 132 23.17 -3.28 -13.66
C ALA A 132 21.86 -2.89 -14.37
N ALA A 133 21.90 -2.66 -15.68
CA ALA A 133 20.72 -2.34 -16.49
C ALA A 133 19.72 -3.52 -16.50
N GLY A 134 20.19 -4.76 -16.67
CA GLY A 134 19.37 -5.96 -16.65
C GLY A 134 18.72 -6.20 -15.29
N GLU A 135 19.48 -6.05 -14.18
CA GLU A 135 18.95 -6.17 -12.82
C GLU A 135 17.88 -5.09 -12.54
N ALA A 136 18.14 -3.85 -12.91
CA ALA A 136 17.18 -2.75 -12.76
C ALA A 136 15.87 -3.03 -13.51
N ALA A 137 15.95 -3.51 -14.75
CA ALA A 137 14.77 -3.89 -15.54
C ALA A 137 13.98 -5.01 -14.88
N GLY A 138 14.63 -6.01 -14.30
CA GLY A 138 14.00 -7.08 -13.54
C GLY A 138 13.25 -6.58 -12.29
N ILE A 139 13.82 -5.63 -11.54
CA ILE A 139 13.17 -5.00 -10.39
C ILE A 139 11.93 -4.23 -10.84
N VAL A 140 12.02 -3.44 -11.92
CA VAL A 140 10.87 -2.67 -12.46
C VAL A 140 9.75 -3.60 -12.90
N ALA A 141 10.07 -4.72 -13.56
CA ALA A 141 9.07 -5.72 -13.97
C ALA A 141 8.35 -6.32 -12.76
N ARG A 142 9.08 -6.67 -11.69
CA ARG A 142 8.49 -7.15 -10.42
C ARG A 142 7.58 -6.10 -9.79
N PHE A 143 7.99 -4.84 -9.76
CA PHE A 143 7.16 -3.75 -9.21
C PHE A 143 5.86 -3.56 -9.99
N LYS A 144 5.88 -3.70 -11.30
CA LYS A 144 4.67 -3.66 -12.12
C LYS A 144 3.69 -4.77 -11.71
N THR A 145 4.16 -6.02 -11.59
CA THR A 145 3.33 -7.15 -11.17
C THR A 145 2.79 -6.95 -9.75
N LEU A 146 3.66 -6.58 -8.80
CA LEU A 146 3.26 -6.30 -7.41
C LEU A 146 2.25 -5.16 -7.32
N GLY A 147 2.36 -4.16 -8.18
CA GLY A 147 1.41 -3.06 -8.24
C GLY A 147 0.00 -3.52 -8.63
N TYR A 148 -0.14 -4.41 -9.61
CA TYR A 148 -1.45 -5.00 -9.94
C TYR A 148 -2.00 -5.87 -8.80
N VAL A 149 -1.13 -6.67 -8.15
CA VAL A 149 -1.51 -7.44 -6.95
C VAL A 149 -1.99 -6.51 -5.84
N GLN A 150 -1.28 -5.41 -5.60
CA GLN A 150 -1.67 -4.40 -4.61
C GLN A 150 -3.04 -3.81 -4.91
N VAL A 151 -3.31 -3.45 -6.16
CA VAL A 151 -4.62 -2.93 -6.59
C VAL A 151 -5.73 -3.96 -6.35
N ALA A 152 -5.52 -5.20 -6.77
CA ALA A 152 -6.49 -6.28 -6.57
C ALA A 152 -6.77 -6.53 -5.09
N LEU A 153 -5.72 -6.66 -4.26
CA LEU A 153 -5.86 -6.83 -2.81
C LEU A 153 -6.53 -5.60 -2.17
N GLY A 154 -6.20 -4.40 -2.61
CA GLY A 154 -6.83 -3.17 -2.13
C GLY A 154 -8.35 -3.17 -2.36
N LEU A 155 -8.82 -3.61 -3.53
CA LEU A 155 -10.25 -3.76 -3.82
C LEU A 155 -10.90 -4.80 -2.92
N VAL A 156 -10.25 -5.94 -2.70
CA VAL A 156 -10.75 -6.98 -1.79
C VAL A 156 -10.85 -6.44 -0.36
N ILE A 157 -9.81 -5.72 0.12
CA ILE A 157 -9.82 -5.09 1.46
C ILE A 157 -11.00 -4.14 1.60
N VAL A 158 -11.23 -3.25 0.63
CA VAL A 158 -12.39 -2.35 0.64
C VAL A 158 -13.69 -3.16 0.68
N GLY A 159 -13.82 -4.18 -0.17
CA GLY A 159 -15.00 -5.06 -0.19
C GLY A 159 -15.27 -5.72 1.17
N THR A 160 -14.24 -6.27 1.83
CA THR A 160 -14.39 -6.88 3.16
C THR A 160 -14.81 -5.86 4.23
N MET A 161 -14.27 -4.63 4.16
CA MET A 161 -14.66 -3.56 5.09
C MET A 161 -16.10 -3.08 4.87
N VAL A 162 -16.56 -3.04 3.62
CA VAL A 162 -17.97 -2.74 3.30
C VAL A 162 -18.88 -3.84 3.86
N VAL A 163 -18.56 -5.12 3.63
CA VAL A 163 -19.34 -6.24 4.19
C VAL A 163 -19.35 -6.19 5.72
N ALA A 164 -18.22 -5.96 6.37
CA ALA A 164 -18.14 -5.82 7.82
C ALA A 164 -18.96 -4.62 8.34
N ARG A 165 -19.18 -3.58 7.55
CA ARG A 165 -20.00 -2.42 7.92
C ARG A 165 -21.49 -2.71 7.87
N LEU A 166 -21.90 -3.60 6.95
CA LEU A 166 -23.31 -3.95 6.70
C LEU A 166 -23.77 -5.17 7.53
N ALA A 167 -22.86 -5.89 8.14
CA ALA A 167 -23.11 -7.02 9.04
C ALA A 167 -23.25 -6.56 10.49
#